data_11a6c786c65624ee138bde9a8b2a3489
#
_entry.id   11a6c786c65624ee138bde9a8b2a3489
#
_cell.length_a   1.000
_cell.length_b   1.000
_cell.length_c   1.000
_cell.angle_alpha   90.00
_cell.angle_beta   90.00
_cell.angle_gamma   90.00
#
_symmetry.space_group_name_H-M   'P 1'
#
loop_
_entity.id
_entity.type
_entity.pdbx_description
1 polymer ?
#
loop_
_entity_poly.entity_id
_entity_poly.type
_entity_poly.pdbx_seq_one_letter_code
_entity_poly.pdbx_strand_id
1 'polypeptide(L)'
;HQKEAARRNVEALEAVQPQDLGAGEIGVRIGANWVPVEVYQQFMVELLTPNYYVRDRIRILRSEATGQWSIREKNADRSNVKANTTYGTKRMSAYHILEQTLNQRDVRVFDYIEDENGKKKPVLNKKETAIAQDRQELIKQKFAEWIWKDIDRRELLCRIYNETFNGIRPREYDGRHIRFEGMNPEISLRPHQINAIAHILY
;
A
#
# COMPACT_ATOMS: atom_id res chain seq x y z
N HIS A 1 -31.28 19.46 31.22
CA HIS A 1 -30.29 20.36 30.59
C HIS A 1 -29.00 19.62 30.19
N GLN A 2 -28.28 18.91 31.13
CA GLN A 2 -27.00 18.25 30.78
C GLN A 2 -27.17 17.09 29.77
N LYS A 3 -28.20 16.23 29.93
CA LYS A 3 -28.48 15.13 29.01
C LYS A 3 -28.88 15.63 27.62
N GLU A 4 -29.56 16.74 27.55
CA GLU A 4 -30.02 17.35 26.29
C GLU A 4 -28.85 18.05 25.57
N ALA A 5 -27.95 18.71 26.30
CA ALA A 5 -26.71 19.27 25.75
C ALA A 5 -25.79 18.16 25.23
N ALA A 6 -25.64 17.05 25.96
CA ALA A 6 -24.87 15.90 25.53
C ALA A 6 -25.44 15.29 24.21
N ARG A 7 -26.79 15.14 24.12
CA ARG A 7 -27.44 14.63 22.92
C ARG A 7 -27.20 15.54 21.70
N ARG A 8 -27.35 16.85 21.86
CA ARG A 8 -27.07 17.82 20.77
C ARG A 8 -25.60 17.78 20.34
N ASN A 9 -24.67 17.59 21.27
CA ASN A 9 -23.25 17.47 20.95
C ASN A 9 -22.95 16.18 20.16
N VAL A 10 -23.59 15.05 20.52
CA VAL A 10 -23.46 13.79 19.78
C VAL A 10 -24.03 13.94 18.36
N GLU A 11 -25.24 14.47 18.22
CA GLU A 11 -25.86 14.73 16.92
C GLU A 11 -24.99 15.66 16.03
N ALA A 12 -24.41 16.69 16.63
CA ALA A 12 -23.51 17.61 15.91
C ALA A 12 -22.20 16.94 15.50
N LEU A 13 -21.64 16.08 16.34
CA LEU A 13 -20.43 15.32 16.04
C LEU A 13 -20.69 14.27 14.96
N GLU A 14 -21.80 13.56 15.00
CA GLU A 14 -22.21 12.61 13.97
C GLU A 14 -22.40 13.28 12.61
N ALA A 15 -23.00 14.48 12.57
CA ALA A 15 -23.22 15.24 11.34
C ALA A 15 -21.93 15.73 10.66
N VAL A 16 -20.83 15.89 11.42
CA VAL A 16 -19.54 16.34 10.86
C VAL A 16 -18.55 15.20 10.59
N GLN A 17 -18.89 13.96 10.93
CA GLN A 17 -18.04 12.82 10.64
C GLN A 17 -17.93 12.59 9.14
N PRO A 18 -16.74 12.25 8.61
CA PRO A 18 -16.60 11.85 7.22
C PRO A 18 -17.40 10.57 6.96
N GLN A 19 -17.96 10.44 5.77
CA GLN A 19 -18.57 9.19 5.34
C GLN A 19 -17.49 8.14 5.13
N ASP A 20 -17.80 6.89 5.49
CA ASP A 20 -16.88 5.78 5.27
C ASP A 20 -16.64 5.55 3.79
N LEU A 21 -15.36 5.41 3.44
CA LEU A 21 -14.92 5.08 2.09
C LEU A 21 -15.13 3.58 1.81
N GLY A 22 -15.69 3.30 0.65
CA GLY A 22 -15.83 1.93 0.17
C GLY A 22 -14.58 1.40 -0.54
N ALA A 23 -14.54 0.09 -0.81
CA ALA A 23 -13.41 -0.57 -1.45
C ALA A 23 -13.02 0.01 -2.82
N GLY A 24 -13.98 0.59 -3.57
CA GLY A 24 -13.70 1.24 -4.84
C GLY A 24 -13.00 2.60 -4.73
N GLU A 25 -13.00 3.20 -3.55
CA GLU A 25 -12.43 4.52 -3.27
C GLU A 25 -11.07 4.40 -2.57
N ILE A 26 -10.77 3.22 -1.99
CA ILE A 26 -9.53 2.96 -1.25
C ILE A 26 -8.49 2.36 -2.18
N GLY A 27 -7.45 3.15 -2.50
CA GLY A 27 -6.29 2.67 -3.25
C GLY A 27 -5.34 1.84 -2.38
N VAL A 28 -5.13 0.56 -2.72
CA VAL A 28 -4.19 -0.31 -2.01
C VAL A 28 -3.02 -0.70 -2.89
N ARG A 29 -1.82 -0.42 -2.43
CA ARG A 29 -0.59 -0.93 -3.04
C ARG A 29 -0.07 -2.13 -2.23
N ILE A 30 0.47 -3.13 -2.93
CA ILE A 30 1.12 -4.26 -2.26
C ILE A 30 2.29 -3.74 -1.40
N GLY A 31 2.38 -4.21 -0.15
CA GLY A 31 3.37 -3.71 0.82
C GLY A 31 2.91 -2.48 1.62
N ALA A 32 1.66 -2.01 1.47
CA ALA A 32 1.10 -0.96 2.31
C ALA A 32 1.12 -1.36 3.79
N ASN A 33 1.62 -0.47 4.64
CA ASN A 33 1.87 -0.76 6.05
C ASN A 33 0.62 -0.94 6.91
N TRP A 34 -0.51 -0.42 6.46
CA TRP A 34 -1.78 -0.51 7.17
C TRP A 34 -2.53 -1.82 6.92
N VAL A 35 -2.14 -2.56 5.85
CA VAL A 35 -2.70 -3.87 5.55
C VAL A 35 -2.06 -4.92 6.47
N PRO A 36 -2.86 -5.74 7.18
CA PRO A 36 -2.34 -6.77 8.08
C PRO A 36 -1.42 -7.78 7.39
N VAL A 37 -0.42 -8.27 8.13
CA VAL A 37 0.54 -9.28 7.64
C VAL A 37 -0.17 -10.55 7.18
N GLU A 38 -1.25 -10.93 7.87
CA GLU A 38 -2.07 -12.11 7.59
C GLU A 38 -2.70 -12.04 6.20
N VAL A 39 -3.08 -10.85 5.74
CA VAL A 39 -3.64 -10.64 4.40
C VAL A 39 -2.58 -10.91 3.33
N TYR A 40 -1.35 -10.43 3.52
CA TYR A 40 -0.24 -10.75 2.61
C TYR A 40 0.15 -12.22 2.64
N GLN A 41 0.11 -12.85 3.83
CA GLN A 41 0.34 -14.29 3.99
C GLN A 41 -0.71 -15.09 3.22
N GLN A 42 -1.98 -14.73 3.33
CA GLN A 42 -3.07 -15.35 2.59
C GLN A 42 -2.88 -15.20 1.07
N PHE A 43 -2.58 -13.98 0.61
CA PHE A 43 -2.29 -13.71 -0.79
C PHE A 43 -1.16 -14.59 -1.33
N MET A 44 -0.04 -14.67 -0.61
CA MET A 44 1.10 -15.51 -1.00
C MET A 44 0.72 -16.97 -1.12
N VAL A 45 -0.03 -17.50 -0.16
CA VAL A 45 -0.46 -18.90 -0.16
C VAL A 45 -1.42 -19.20 -1.30
N GLU A 46 -2.38 -18.33 -1.57
CA GLU A 46 -3.33 -18.51 -2.67
C GLU A 46 -2.66 -18.38 -4.04
N LEU A 47 -1.78 -17.38 -4.21
CA LEU A 47 -1.06 -17.14 -5.45
C LEU A 47 -0.12 -18.29 -5.81
N LEU A 48 0.74 -18.66 -4.86
CA LEU A 48 1.86 -19.59 -5.12
C LEU A 48 1.50 -21.05 -4.81
N THR A 49 0.47 -21.30 -4.02
CA THR A 49 0.02 -22.63 -3.62
C THR A 49 1.19 -23.50 -3.17
N PRO A 50 1.89 -23.12 -2.08
CA PRO A 50 3.08 -23.86 -1.62
C PRO A 50 2.73 -25.28 -1.24
N ASN A 51 3.72 -26.18 -1.39
CA ASN A 51 3.57 -27.57 -0.98
C ASN A 51 3.20 -27.66 0.52
N TYR A 52 2.32 -28.59 0.86
CA TYR A 52 1.72 -28.63 2.20
C TYR A 52 2.77 -28.80 3.33
N TYR A 53 3.90 -29.51 3.09
CA TYR A 53 4.96 -29.71 4.12
C TYR A 53 5.73 -28.42 4.44
N VAL A 54 5.72 -27.44 3.55
CA VAL A 54 6.48 -26.18 3.73
C VAL A 54 5.58 -24.98 3.90
N ARG A 55 4.29 -25.12 3.64
CA ARG A 55 3.30 -24.04 3.70
C ARG A 55 3.34 -23.28 5.02
N ASP A 56 3.41 -24.00 6.14
CA ASP A 56 3.41 -23.40 7.48
C ASP A 56 4.78 -22.86 7.90
N ARG A 57 5.83 -23.21 7.18
CA ARG A 57 7.20 -22.73 7.43
C ARG A 57 7.49 -21.42 6.68
N ILE A 58 6.87 -21.23 5.51
CA ILE A 58 7.05 -20.01 4.72
C ILE A 58 6.14 -18.93 5.29
N ARG A 59 6.73 -17.94 5.95
CA ARG A 59 6.00 -16.87 6.65
C ARG A 59 6.47 -15.51 6.21
N ILE A 60 5.49 -14.63 5.95
CA ILE A 60 5.75 -13.20 5.78
C ILE A 60 5.86 -12.59 7.16
N LEU A 61 6.92 -11.84 7.38
CA LEU A 61 7.20 -11.12 8.62
C LEU A 61 7.44 -9.65 8.29
N ARG A 62 7.03 -8.79 9.20
CA ARG A 62 7.34 -7.36 9.15
C ARG A 62 8.08 -6.97 10.42
N SER A 63 9.21 -6.29 10.26
CA SER A 63 9.96 -5.73 11.39
C SER A 63 9.26 -4.47 11.88
N GLU A 64 8.89 -4.42 13.15
CA GLU A 64 8.32 -3.22 13.76
C GLU A 64 9.31 -2.05 13.78
N ALA A 65 10.59 -2.34 14.03
CA ALA A 65 11.63 -1.32 14.14
C ALA A 65 11.99 -0.66 12.80
N THR A 66 12.01 -1.43 11.70
CA THR A 66 12.44 -0.93 10.38
C THR A 66 11.33 -0.83 9.35
N GLY A 67 10.16 -1.40 9.63
CA GLY A 67 9.06 -1.52 8.69
C GLY A 67 9.33 -2.48 7.52
N GLN A 68 10.49 -3.15 7.50
CA GLN A 68 10.88 -4.03 6.40
C GLN A 68 10.13 -5.36 6.44
N TRP A 69 9.75 -5.80 5.24
CA TRP A 69 9.15 -7.09 5.01
C TRP A 69 10.20 -8.14 4.70
N SER A 70 10.02 -9.34 5.23
CA SER A 70 10.85 -10.49 4.93
C SER A 70 10.00 -11.75 4.80
N ILE A 71 10.46 -12.70 3.98
CA ILE A 71 9.81 -14.01 3.82
C ILE A 71 10.77 -15.08 4.38
N ARG A 72 10.36 -15.69 5.50
CA ARG A 72 11.12 -16.78 6.09
C ARG A 72 11.01 -18.03 5.23
N GLU A 73 12.06 -18.85 5.19
CA GLU A 73 12.10 -20.14 4.48
C GLU A 73 11.74 -20.04 2.98
N LYS A 74 11.95 -18.89 2.36
CA LYS A 74 11.62 -18.60 0.94
C LYS A 74 12.27 -19.54 -0.09
N ASN A 75 13.28 -20.32 0.33
CA ASN A 75 13.96 -21.31 -0.49
C ASN A 75 13.48 -22.76 -0.23
N ALA A 76 12.50 -22.96 0.66
CA ALA A 76 12.06 -24.29 1.05
C ALA A 76 11.19 -24.97 -0.06
N ASP A 77 10.51 -24.19 -0.89
CA ASP A 77 9.55 -24.67 -1.89
C ASP A 77 10.16 -24.74 -3.31
N ARG A 78 11.31 -25.40 -3.45
CA ARG A 78 12.09 -25.44 -4.69
C ARG A 78 11.40 -26.14 -5.86
N SER A 79 10.51 -27.08 -5.59
CA SER A 79 9.78 -27.83 -6.62
C SER A 79 8.51 -27.16 -7.11
N ASN A 80 8.14 -26.01 -6.54
CA ASN A 80 6.92 -25.31 -6.89
C ASN A 80 7.03 -24.61 -8.26
N VAL A 81 6.27 -25.12 -9.23
CA VAL A 81 6.26 -24.59 -10.60
C VAL A 81 5.74 -23.14 -10.64
N LYS A 82 4.69 -22.81 -9.85
CA LYS A 82 4.18 -21.44 -9.79
C LYS A 82 5.24 -20.47 -9.27
N ALA A 83 5.97 -20.87 -8.24
CA ALA A 83 7.00 -20.04 -7.62
C ALA A 83 8.26 -19.87 -8.49
N ASN A 84 8.60 -20.85 -9.33
CA ASN A 84 9.86 -20.84 -10.08
C ASN A 84 9.70 -20.57 -11.59
N THR A 85 8.46 -20.62 -12.12
CA THR A 85 8.21 -20.45 -13.56
C THR A 85 7.10 -19.42 -13.82
N THR A 86 5.92 -19.57 -13.19
CA THR A 86 4.77 -18.71 -13.50
C THR A 86 4.97 -17.29 -12.95
N TYR A 87 5.29 -17.18 -11.66
CA TYR A 87 5.48 -15.91 -10.94
C TYR A 87 6.93 -15.65 -10.58
N GLY A 88 7.83 -16.58 -10.90
CA GLY A 88 9.27 -16.47 -10.73
C GLY A 88 10.01 -16.68 -12.04
N THR A 89 11.33 -16.70 -11.92
CA THR A 89 12.28 -17.01 -13.01
C THR A 89 13.23 -18.11 -12.55
N LYS A 90 14.04 -18.67 -13.48
CA LYS A 90 15.11 -19.61 -13.14
C LYS A 90 16.16 -19.04 -12.17
N ARG A 91 16.30 -17.71 -12.15
CA ARG A 91 17.29 -16.99 -11.36
C ARG A 91 16.73 -16.44 -10.05
N MET A 92 15.43 -16.22 -9.98
CA MET A 92 14.77 -15.62 -8.82
C MET A 92 13.37 -16.18 -8.63
N SER A 93 13.12 -16.82 -7.51
CA SER A 93 11.79 -17.37 -7.20
C SER A 93 10.78 -16.26 -6.90
N ALA A 94 9.49 -16.56 -7.07
CA ALA A 94 8.40 -15.65 -6.76
C ALA A 94 8.42 -15.17 -5.30
N TYR A 95 8.90 -15.96 -4.36
CA TYR A 95 9.06 -15.54 -2.96
C TYR A 95 10.06 -14.39 -2.82
N HIS A 96 11.17 -14.41 -3.54
CA HIS A 96 12.12 -13.30 -3.55
C HIS A 96 11.56 -12.06 -4.25
N ILE A 97 10.87 -12.25 -5.38
CA ILE A 97 10.22 -11.15 -6.10
C ILE A 97 9.15 -10.51 -5.21
N LEU A 98 8.31 -11.32 -4.54
CA LEU A 98 7.28 -10.83 -3.62
C LEU A 98 7.89 -10.05 -2.44
N GLU A 99 8.99 -10.54 -1.85
CA GLU A 99 9.69 -9.82 -0.77
C GLU A 99 10.20 -8.46 -1.23
N GLN A 100 10.80 -8.37 -2.42
CA GLN A 100 11.20 -7.08 -2.98
C GLN A 100 10.00 -6.16 -3.24
N THR A 101 8.90 -6.73 -3.75
CA THR A 101 7.67 -5.99 -4.04
C THR A 101 7.03 -5.44 -2.77
N LEU A 102 6.93 -6.23 -1.70
CA LEU A 102 6.45 -5.77 -0.39
C LEU A 102 7.28 -4.61 0.16
N ASN A 103 8.59 -4.62 -0.09
CA ASN A 103 9.50 -3.55 0.29
C ASN A 103 9.56 -2.37 -0.70
N GLN A 104 8.69 -2.33 -1.70
CA GLN A 104 8.65 -1.28 -2.73
C GLN A 104 9.99 -1.14 -3.50
N ARG A 105 10.70 -2.24 -3.70
CA ARG A 105 11.98 -2.27 -4.41
C ARG A 105 11.83 -2.95 -5.76
N ASP A 106 12.47 -2.38 -6.77
CA ASP A 106 12.55 -3.02 -8.09
C ASP A 106 13.47 -4.23 -8.03
N VAL A 107 13.04 -5.29 -8.67
CA VAL A 107 13.83 -6.52 -8.78
C VAL A 107 15.01 -6.30 -9.71
N ARG A 108 16.19 -6.78 -9.30
CA ARG A 108 17.43 -6.73 -10.07
C ARG A 108 18.13 -8.08 -10.00
N VAL A 109 18.59 -8.58 -11.15
CA VAL A 109 19.34 -9.84 -11.26
C VAL A 109 20.77 -9.51 -11.65
N PHE A 110 21.74 -10.07 -10.91
CA PHE A 110 23.15 -9.83 -11.12
C PHE A 110 23.86 -11.13 -11.51
N ASP A 111 24.81 -11.01 -12.46
CA ASP A 111 25.84 -12.01 -12.72
C ASP A 111 27.11 -11.62 -11.96
N TYR A 112 27.87 -12.62 -11.56
CA TYR A 112 29.16 -12.39 -10.88
C TYR A 112 30.28 -12.73 -11.85
N ILE A 113 31.03 -11.71 -12.24
CA ILE A 113 32.18 -11.86 -13.15
C ILE A 113 33.46 -11.69 -12.31
N GLU A 114 34.44 -12.58 -12.51
CA GLU A 114 35.73 -12.46 -11.86
C GLU A 114 36.56 -11.40 -12.59
N ASP A 115 37.13 -10.47 -11.82
CA ASP A 115 38.08 -9.48 -12.33
C ASP A 115 39.51 -10.09 -12.44
N GLU A 116 40.45 -9.34 -13.00
CA GLU A 116 41.87 -9.76 -13.19
C GLU A 116 42.54 -10.18 -11.88
N ASN A 117 41.99 -9.80 -10.72
CA ASN A 117 42.53 -10.14 -9.40
C ASN A 117 41.74 -11.30 -8.74
N GLY A 118 40.84 -12.01 -9.47
CA GLY A 118 40.03 -13.10 -8.96
C GLY A 118 38.89 -12.66 -8.05
N LYS A 119 38.57 -11.36 -7.96
CA LYS A 119 37.44 -10.85 -7.17
C LYS A 119 36.15 -10.87 -7.99
N LYS A 120 35.09 -11.42 -7.39
CA LYS A 120 33.76 -11.44 -8.01
C LYS A 120 33.11 -10.06 -7.93
N LYS A 121 32.84 -9.46 -9.09
CA LYS A 121 32.08 -8.22 -9.23
C LYS A 121 30.64 -8.51 -9.69
N PRO A 122 29.61 -7.95 -9.02
CA PRO A 122 28.25 -8.05 -9.49
C PRO A 122 28.04 -7.14 -10.72
N VAL A 123 27.60 -7.73 -11.82
CA VAL A 123 27.23 -7.03 -13.06
C VAL A 123 25.75 -7.25 -13.32
N LEU A 124 25.00 -6.16 -13.56
CA LEU A 124 23.57 -6.23 -13.80
C LEU A 124 23.26 -7.00 -15.09
N ASN A 125 22.53 -8.11 -14.98
CA ASN A 125 22.00 -8.81 -16.13
C ASN A 125 20.68 -8.16 -16.57
N LYS A 126 20.75 -7.29 -17.59
CA LYS A 126 19.59 -6.52 -18.06
C LYS A 126 18.44 -7.41 -18.53
N LYS A 127 18.74 -8.53 -19.24
CA LYS A 127 17.74 -9.45 -19.78
C LYS A 127 16.98 -10.18 -18.65
N GLU A 128 17.72 -10.79 -17.73
CA GLU A 128 17.12 -11.51 -16.60
C GLU A 128 16.39 -10.54 -15.65
N THR A 129 16.90 -9.32 -15.49
CA THR A 129 16.22 -8.27 -14.72
C THR A 129 14.88 -7.89 -15.34
N ALA A 130 14.82 -7.68 -16.67
CA ALA A 130 13.56 -7.36 -17.36
C ALA A 130 12.52 -8.48 -17.17
N ILE A 131 12.92 -9.75 -17.34
CA ILE A 131 12.02 -10.89 -17.11
C ILE A 131 11.51 -10.93 -15.65
N ALA A 132 12.38 -10.67 -14.69
CA ALA A 132 12.00 -10.66 -13.28
C ALA A 132 11.06 -9.47 -12.94
N GLN A 133 11.26 -8.32 -13.56
CA GLN A 133 10.38 -7.15 -13.43
C GLN A 133 8.99 -7.41 -14.04
N ASP A 134 8.91 -8.09 -15.18
CA ASP A 134 7.62 -8.51 -15.74
C ASP A 134 6.85 -9.43 -14.76
N ARG A 135 7.56 -10.33 -14.06
CA ARG A 135 6.95 -11.17 -13.02
C ARG A 135 6.53 -10.35 -11.79
N GLN A 136 7.30 -9.33 -11.45
CA GLN A 136 6.95 -8.40 -10.38
C GLN A 136 5.65 -7.65 -10.70
N GLU A 137 5.51 -7.13 -11.92
CA GLU A 137 4.27 -6.46 -12.34
C GLU A 137 3.07 -7.41 -12.37
N LEU A 138 3.27 -8.65 -12.82
CA LEU A 138 2.23 -9.66 -12.78
C LEU A 138 1.75 -9.95 -11.34
N ILE A 139 2.67 -10.03 -10.37
CA ILE A 139 2.31 -10.20 -8.96
C ILE A 139 1.52 -8.99 -8.44
N LYS A 140 1.91 -7.76 -8.78
CA LYS A 140 1.19 -6.53 -8.40
C LYS A 140 -0.23 -6.52 -8.97
N GLN A 141 -0.40 -6.88 -10.23
CA GLN A 141 -1.70 -6.98 -10.87
C GLN A 141 -2.58 -8.03 -10.19
N LYS A 142 -2.02 -9.22 -9.92
CA LYS A 142 -2.76 -10.28 -9.21
C LYS A 142 -3.19 -9.87 -7.81
N PHE A 143 -2.36 -9.11 -7.09
CA PHE A 143 -2.73 -8.56 -5.80
C PHE A 143 -3.88 -7.56 -5.91
N ALA A 144 -3.81 -6.63 -6.86
CA ALA A 144 -4.87 -5.63 -7.07
C ALA A 144 -6.22 -6.28 -7.44
N GLU A 145 -6.19 -7.36 -8.25
CA GLU A 145 -7.38 -8.13 -8.60
C GLU A 145 -7.94 -8.92 -7.41
N TRP A 146 -7.07 -9.37 -6.50
CA TRP A 146 -7.39 -10.29 -5.41
C TRP A 146 -7.88 -9.60 -4.15
N ILE A 147 -7.30 -8.45 -3.80
CA ILE A 147 -7.43 -7.84 -2.48
C ILE A 147 -8.89 -7.56 -2.07
N TRP A 148 -9.74 -7.19 -3.03
CA TRP A 148 -11.13 -6.81 -2.80
C TRP A 148 -12.16 -7.89 -3.14
N LYS A 149 -11.76 -9.08 -3.59
CA LYS A 149 -12.68 -10.15 -4.03
C LYS A 149 -13.46 -10.77 -2.88
N ASP A 150 -12.81 -11.05 -1.79
CA ASP A 150 -13.39 -11.68 -0.61
C ASP A 150 -14.14 -10.64 0.23
N ILE A 151 -15.35 -10.98 0.69
CA ILE A 151 -16.24 -10.05 1.40
C ILE A 151 -15.67 -9.71 2.77
N ASP A 152 -15.26 -10.73 3.55
CA ASP A 152 -14.79 -10.54 4.93
C ASP A 152 -13.49 -9.70 4.95
N ARG A 153 -12.58 -10.00 4.02
CA ARG A 153 -11.35 -9.24 3.84
C ARG A 153 -11.62 -7.80 3.43
N ARG A 154 -12.57 -7.58 2.52
CA ARG A 154 -12.99 -6.25 2.07
C ARG A 154 -13.55 -5.41 3.22
N GLU A 155 -14.47 -5.98 4.03
CA GLU A 155 -15.04 -5.31 5.20
C GLU A 155 -13.97 -4.99 6.24
N LEU A 156 -13.08 -5.94 6.52
CA LEU A 156 -11.94 -5.74 7.43
C LEU A 156 -11.06 -4.57 6.98
N LEU A 157 -10.66 -4.56 5.71
CA LEU A 157 -9.74 -3.54 5.19
C LEU A 157 -10.41 -2.17 5.07
N CYS A 158 -11.67 -2.09 4.67
CA CYS A 158 -12.44 -0.83 4.67
C CYS A 158 -12.53 -0.26 6.09
N ARG A 159 -12.83 -1.09 7.09
CA ARG A 159 -12.89 -0.66 8.49
C ARG A 159 -11.53 -0.14 8.97
N ILE A 160 -10.45 -0.91 8.79
CA ILE A 160 -9.11 -0.49 9.21
C ILE A 160 -8.72 0.84 8.56
N TYR A 161 -9.01 1.00 7.26
CA TYR A 161 -8.68 2.21 6.54
C TYR A 161 -9.45 3.43 7.05
N ASN A 162 -10.76 3.31 7.21
CA ASN A 162 -11.61 4.39 7.71
C ASN A 162 -11.24 4.79 9.13
N GLU A 163 -11.02 3.82 10.03
CA GLU A 163 -10.59 4.10 11.40
C GLU A 163 -9.22 4.78 11.47
N THR A 164 -8.29 4.41 10.58
CA THR A 164 -6.91 4.92 10.62
C THR A 164 -6.74 6.25 9.88
N PHE A 165 -7.37 6.41 8.71
CA PHE A 165 -7.07 7.52 7.80
C PHE A 165 -8.26 8.43 7.52
N ASN A 166 -9.49 7.96 7.72
CA ASN A 166 -10.70 8.72 7.43
C ASN A 166 -11.37 9.28 8.69
N GLY A 167 -10.74 9.17 9.84
CA GLY A 167 -11.25 9.68 11.12
C GLY A 167 -11.13 11.19 11.32
N ILE A 168 -10.49 11.92 10.39
CA ILE A 168 -10.26 13.36 10.51
C ILE A 168 -10.89 14.07 9.31
N ARG A 169 -11.84 14.96 9.59
CA ARG A 169 -12.36 15.90 8.59
C ARG A 169 -11.53 17.19 8.67
N PRO A 170 -10.79 17.55 7.61
CA PRO A 170 -10.08 18.83 7.56
C PRO A 170 -11.05 19.98 7.73
N ARG A 171 -10.66 21.02 8.46
CA ARG A 171 -11.46 22.23 8.59
C ARG A 171 -11.61 22.87 7.21
N GLU A 172 -12.85 23.10 6.81
CA GLU A 172 -13.16 23.86 5.60
C GLU A 172 -13.21 25.35 5.94
N TYR A 173 -12.50 26.14 5.15
CA TYR A 173 -12.47 27.59 5.32
C TYR A 173 -13.31 28.23 4.23
N ASP A 174 -14.40 28.89 4.62
CA ASP A 174 -15.25 29.67 3.71
C ASP A 174 -14.91 31.16 3.87
N GLY A 175 -14.28 31.73 2.87
CA GLY A 175 -13.87 33.14 2.86
C GLY A 175 -14.91 34.10 2.32
N ARG A 176 -16.13 33.65 1.95
CA ARG A 176 -17.16 34.49 1.33
C ARG A 176 -17.57 35.70 2.16
N HIS A 177 -17.37 35.66 3.45
CA HIS A 177 -17.66 36.78 4.37
C HIS A 177 -16.55 37.82 4.44
N ILE A 178 -15.36 37.53 3.90
CA ILE A 178 -14.21 38.45 3.96
C ILE A 178 -14.40 39.59 2.97
N ARG A 179 -14.24 40.79 3.46
CA ARG A 179 -14.21 42.00 2.64
C ARG A 179 -12.76 42.45 2.46
N PHE A 180 -12.36 42.71 1.22
CA PHE A 180 -11.00 43.10 0.86
C PHE A 180 -10.97 44.65 0.67
N GLU A 181 -10.86 45.37 1.79
CA GLU A 181 -10.75 46.83 1.77
C GLU A 181 -9.40 47.22 1.15
N GLY A 182 -9.43 48.18 0.20
CA GLY A 182 -8.22 48.65 -0.49
C GLY A 182 -7.76 47.81 -1.69
N MET A 183 -8.47 46.74 -2.04
CA MET A 183 -8.20 45.99 -3.27
C MET A 183 -8.75 46.73 -4.48
N ASN A 184 -8.04 46.66 -5.65
CA ASN A 184 -8.50 47.21 -6.90
C ASN A 184 -9.89 46.62 -7.26
N PRO A 185 -10.93 47.46 -7.46
CA PRO A 185 -12.29 47.00 -7.75
C PRO A 185 -12.45 46.25 -9.08
N GLU A 186 -11.49 46.38 -10.00
CA GLU A 186 -11.46 45.61 -11.25
C GLU A 186 -11.01 44.18 -11.07
N ILE A 187 -10.44 43.84 -9.92
CA ILE A 187 -9.95 42.47 -9.64
C ILE A 187 -11.01 41.73 -8.84
N SER A 188 -11.49 40.62 -9.40
CA SER A 188 -12.36 39.67 -8.71
C SER A 188 -11.61 38.41 -8.35
N LEU A 189 -11.55 38.08 -7.05
CA LEU A 189 -10.93 36.86 -6.58
C LEU A 189 -11.83 35.64 -6.86
N ARG A 190 -11.23 34.56 -7.27
CA ARG A 190 -11.93 33.28 -7.45
C ARG A 190 -12.23 32.65 -6.08
N PRO A 191 -13.28 31.78 -5.94
CA PRO A 191 -13.66 31.17 -4.67
C PRO A 191 -12.50 30.50 -3.93
N HIS A 192 -11.64 29.74 -4.62
CA HIS A 192 -10.50 29.08 -4.04
C HIS A 192 -9.44 30.07 -3.49
N GLN A 193 -9.29 31.26 -4.10
CA GLN A 193 -8.37 32.29 -3.60
C GLN A 193 -8.91 32.93 -2.33
N ILE A 194 -10.22 33.20 -2.29
CA ILE A 194 -10.91 33.73 -1.11
C ILE A 194 -10.81 32.72 0.06
N ASN A 195 -11.04 31.42 -0.21
CA ASN A 195 -10.93 30.37 0.78
C ASN A 195 -9.47 30.18 1.28
N ALA A 196 -8.48 30.33 0.38
CA ALA A 196 -7.07 30.29 0.77
C ALA A 196 -6.71 31.46 1.71
N ILE A 197 -7.24 32.64 1.48
CA ILE A 197 -7.07 33.80 2.38
C ILE A 197 -7.74 33.53 3.72
N ALA A 198 -8.95 32.95 3.73
CA ALA A 198 -9.62 32.56 4.95
C ALA A 198 -8.78 31.55 5.77
N HIS A 199 -8.16 30.58 5.09
CA HIS A 199 -7.26 29.59 5.72
C HIS A 199 -6.02 30.23 6.35
N ILE A 200 -5.53 31.34 5.82
CA ILE A 200 -4.38 32.07 6.37
C ILE A 200 -4.78 32.93 7.59
N LEU A 201 -6.02 33.43 7.60
CA LEU A 201 -6.50 34.35 8.64
C LEU A 201 -7.06 33.65 9.87
N TYR A 202 -7.54 32.41 9.74
CA TYR A 202 -8.23 31.63 10.78
C TYR A 202 -7.58 30.25 11.04
#